data_eb03799d73477eadbf78c7ba8cee0221
#
_entry.id   eb03799d73477eadbf78c7ba8cee0221
#
_cell.length_a   1.000
_cell.length_b   1.000
_cell.length_c   1.000
_cell.angle_alpha   90.00
_cell.angle_beta   90.00
_cell.angle_gamma   90.00
#
_symmetry.space_group_name_H-M   'P 1'
#
loop_
_entity.id
_entity.type
_entity.pdbx_description
1 polymer ?
#
loop_
_entity_poly.entity_id
_entity_poly.type
_entity_poly.pdbx_seq_one_letter_code
_entity_poly.pdbx_strand_id
1 'polypeptide(L)'
;MCGNNMSAPLPAIVPAARKATAAVIFLHGLGDTGHGWAEAFAGIRIPHVKYICPHAPTMPVSLNMRMSMPSWFDIYGLSPDANEDESGIKRASENIKALIDQEVKNGIPSHRIILGGFSQGGALSLYTALTSQQKLAGVVALSCWLPLRNSFPQASANSANKDMQVLQCHGDADPLVPFIFGSQTAEKMKSLVNPANVTFKSYRGLPHSACPEEMVDIKRFIEKQLPPISDE
;
A
#
# COMPACT_ATOMS: atom_id res chain seq x y z
N MET A 1 33.97 1.21 -13.09
CA MET A 1 33.05 0.08 -12.91
C MET A 1 31.64 0.61 -13.05
N CYS A 2 31.04 0.40 -14.20
CA CYS A 2 29.66 0.78 -14.41
C CYS A 2 28.79 -0.21 -13.65
N GLY A 3 28.36 0.16 -12.45
CA GLY A 3 27.27 -0.52 -11.81
C GLY A 3 26.09 -0.49 -12.76
N ASN A 4 25.57 -1.65 -13.17
CA ASN A 4 24.29 -1.74 -13.84
C ASN A 4 23.21 -1.30 -12.85
N ASN A 5 23.11 0.01 -12.66
CA ASN A 5 21.89 0.60 -12.18
C ASN A 5 20.88 0.48 -13.32
N MET A 6 20.31 -0.71 -13.44
CA MET A 6 19.02 -0.84 -14.07
C MET A 6 18.09 -0.04 -13.18
N SER A 7 18.04 1.27 -13.40
CA SER A 7 17.05 2.11 -12.75
C SER A 7 15.69 1.47 -12.99
N ALA A 8 14.97 1.20 -11.90
CA ALA A 8 13.59 0.77 -11.98
C ALA A 8 12.84 1.71 -12.96
N PRO A 9 11.91 1.20 -13.79
CA PRO A 9 11.11 2.06 -14.65
C PRO A 9 10.46 3.17 -13.82
N LEU A 10 10.37 4.35 -14.39
CA LEU A 10 9.70 5.48 -13.73
C LEU A 10 8.27 5.08 -13.35
N PRO A 11 7.79 5.50 -12.18
CA PRO A 11 6.41 5.21 -11.76
C PRO A 11 5.38 5.73 -12.76
N ALA A 12 4.24 5.07 -12.86
CA ALA A 12 3.06 5.64 -13.49
C ALA A 12 2.52 6.75 -12.58
N ILE A 13 2.33 7.93 -13.12
CA ILE A 13 1.92 9.09 -12.35
C ILE A 13 0.63 9.67 -12.91
N VAL A 14 -0.34 9.95 -12.02
CA VAL A 14 -1.46 10.82 -12.31
C VAL A 14 -1.12 12.19 -11.71
N PRO A 15 -0.78 13.18 -12.53
CA PRO A 15 -0.42 14.49 -12.01
C PRO A 15 -1.62 15.18 -11.38
N ALA A 16 -1.37 16.04 -10.40
CA ALA A 16 -2.42 16.89 -9.85
C ALA A 16 -2.91 17.87 -10.91
N ALA A 17 -4.22 18.14 -10.91
CA ALA A 17 -4.82 19.09 -11.87
C ALA A 17 -4.48 20.54 -11.55
N ARG A 18 -4.04 20.80 -10.34
CA ARG A 18 -3.51 22.09 -9.85
C ARG A 18 -2.27 21.80 -9.00
N LYS A 19 -1.71 22.79 -8.30
CA LYS A 19 -0.52 22.57 -7.46
C LYS A 19 -0.73 21.36 -6.53
N ALA A 20 0.17 20.38 -6.60
CA ALA A 20 0.11 19.20 -5.75
C ALA A 20 0.48 19.58 -4.31
N THR A 21 -0.45 19.41 -3.39
CA THR A 21 -0.26 19.64 -1.95
C THR A 21 -0.31 18.34 -1.15
N ALA A 22 -0.62 17.24 -1.81
CA ALA A 22 -0.73 15.92 -1.23
C ALA A 22 -0.41 14.85 -2.27
N ALA A 23 -0.09 13.65 -1.81
CA ALA A 23 0.18 12.53 -2.69
C ALA A 23 -0.40 11.22 -2.17
N VAL A 24 -0.71 10.32 -3.09
CA VAL A 24 -1.02 8.92 -2.83
C VAL A 24 0.05 8.09 -3.52
N ILE A 25 0.71 7.22 -2.78
CA ILE A 25 1.62 6.20 -3.32
C ILE A 25 0.91 4.87 -3.24
N PHE A 26 0.67 4.21 -4.37
CA PHE A 26 -0.14 2.99 -4.43
C PHE A 26 0.61 1.85 -5.12
N LEU A 27 0.70 0.71 -4.44
CA LEU A 27 1.50 -0.45 -4.83
C LEU A 27 0.61 -1.55 -5.42
N HIS A 28 0.91 -1.98 -6.64
CA HIS A 28 0.17 -3.05 -7.32
C HIS A 28 0.43 -4.43 -6.71
N GLY A 29 -0.38 -5.40 -7.08
CA GLY A 29 -0.23 -6.79 -6.68
C GLY A 29 0.80 -7.57 -7.49
N LEU A 30 1.05 -8.81 -7.09
CA LEU A 30 1.99 -9.72 -7.74
C LEU A 30 1.64 -9.92 -9.22
N GLY A 31 2.64 -9.77 -10.09
CA GLY A 31 2.50 -9.98 -11.53
C GLY A 31 1.89 -8.81 -12.30
N ASP A 32 1.46 -7.76 -11.62
CA ASP A 32 0.86 -6.58 -12.20
C ASP A 32 1.90 -5.47 -12.43
N THR A 33 1.43 -4.28 -12.80
CA THR A 33 2.20 -3.05 -12.91
C THR A 33 1.41 -1.89 -12.33
N GLY A 34 2.04 -0.73 -12.20
CA GLY A 34 1.37 0.48 -11.70
C GLY A 34 0.38 1.11 -12.68
N HIS A 35 0.42 0.75 -13.96
CA HIS A 35 -0.38 1.41 -15.00
C HIS A 35 -1.90 1.26 -14.78
N GLY A 36 -2.36 0.06 -14.45
CA GLY A 36 -3.79 -0.18 -14.20
C GLY A 36 -4.32 0.62 -13.02
N TRP A 37 -3.54 0.73 -11.96
CA TRP A 37 -3.94 1.51 -10.78
C TRP A 37 -3.89 3.02 -11.05
N ALA A 38 -2.90 3.49 -11.83
CA ALA A 38 -2.88 4.89 -12.26
C ALA A 38 -4.15 5.25 -13.04
N GLU A 39 -4.60 4.37 -13.94
CA GLU A 39 -5.86 4.54 -14.67
C GLU A 39 -7.06 4.58 -13.72
N ALA A 40 -7.12 3.66 -12.76
CA ALA A 40 -8.18 3.63 -11.76
C ALA A 40 -8.24 4.93 -10.94
N PHE A 41 -7.09 5.43 -10.48
CA PHE A 41 -7.02 6.68 -9.73
C PHE A 41 -7.33 7.91 -10.60
N ALA A 42 -7.00 7.88 -11.87
CA ALA A 42 -7.41 8.95 -12.80
C ALA A 42 -8.95 9.10 -12.83
N GLY A 43 -9.68 7.98 -12.69
CA GLY A 43 -11.15 7.97 -12.65
C GLY A 43 -11.75 8.54 -11.36
N ILE A 44 -10.98 8.64 -10.29
CA ILE A 44 -11.42 9.21 -9.00
C ILE A 44 -10.57 10.41 -8.56
N ARG A 45 -9.88 11.03 -9.49
CA ARG A 45 -8.87 12.05 -9.26
C ARG A 45 -9.38 13.24 -8.47
N ILE A 46 -8.62 13.61 -7.44
CA ILE A 46 -8.84 14.81 -6.62
C ILE A 46 -7.84 15.89 -7.09
N PRO A 47 -8.27 17.13 -7.36
CA PRO A 47 -7.44 18.10 -8.09
C PRO A 47 -6.08 18.46 -7.48
N HIS A 48 -5.96 18.47 -6.16
CA HIS A 48 -4.72 18.84 -5.44
C HIS A 48 -3.84 17.63 -5.09
N VAL A 49 -4.22 16.43 -5.50
CA VAL A 49 -3.54 15.18 -5.14
C VAL A 49 -2.80 14.62 -6.36
N LYS A 50 -1.54 14.28 -6.15
CA LYS A 50 -0.70 13.54 -7.09
C LYS A 50 -0.76 12.05 -6.76
N TYR A 51 -0.92 11.19 -7.74
CA TYR A 51 -0.95 9.72 -7.55
C TYR A 51 0.29 9.12 -8.17
N ILE A 52 1.02 8.32 -7.38
CA ILE A 52 2.28 7.69 -7.79
C ILE A 52 2.09 6.18 -7.66
N CYS A 53 2.15 5.49 -8.79
CA CYS A 53 1.98 4.03 -8.86
C CYS A 53 3.27 3.40 -9.39
N PRO A 54 4.22 3.07 -8.49
CA PRO A 54 5.48 2.51 -8.92
C PRO A 54 5.33 1.08 -9.45
N HIS A 55 6.31 0.64 -10.21
CA HIS A 55 6.39 -0.72 -10.75
C HIS A 55 7.35 -1.54 -9.90
N ALA A 56 6.93 -2.74 -9.51
CA ALA A 56 7.81 -3.68 -8.82
C ALA A 56 8.89 -4.20 -9.77
N PRO A 57 10.06 -4.57 -9.23
CA PRO A 57 11.09 -5.24 -10.03
C PRO A 57 10.63 -6.62 -10.46
N THR A 58 11.15 -7.12 -11.57
CA THR A 58 10.95 -8.51 -12.01
C THR A 58 11.89 -9.42 -11.24
N MET A 59 11.35 -10.46 -10.62
CA MET A 59 12.11 -11.44 -9.86
C MET A 59 11.48 -12.84 -9.95
N PRO A 60 12.23 -13.91 -9.71
CA PRO A 60 11.65 -15.24 -9.57
C PRO A 60 10.71 -15.31 -8.37
N VAL A 61 9.52 -15.91 -8.55
CA VAL A 61 8.52 -16.06 -7.48
C VAL A 61 8.36 -17.55 -7.14
N SER A 62 8.73 -17.91 -5.93
CA SER A 62 8.75 -19.30 -5.46
C SER A 62 7.38 -19.96 -5.54
N LEU A 63 6.30 -19.24 -5.19
CA LEU A 63 4.92 -19.71 -5.28
C LEU A 63 4.54 -20.17 -6.71
N ASN A 64 5.08 -19.50 -7.73
CA ASN A 64 4.78 -19.72 -9.14
C ASN A 64 5.93 -20.47 -9.85
N MET A 65 6.48 -21.49 -9.24
CA MET A 65 7.54 -22.34 -9.79
C MET A 65 8.80 -21.56 -10.20
N ARG A 66 9.10 -20.47 -9.48
CA ARG A 66 10.23 -19.57 -9.73
C ARG A 66 10.16 -18.85 -11.09
N MET A 67 8.98 -18.74 -11.68
CA MET A 67 8.79 -17.90 -12.86
C MET A 67 9.03 -16.43 -12.49
N SER A 68 9.75 -15.73 -13.35
CA SER A 68 10.02 -14.30 -13.16
C SER A 68 8.81 -13.46 -13.52
N MET A 69 8.42 -12.58 -12.61
CA MET A 69 7.32 -11.63 -12.81
C MET A 69 7.53 -10.42 -11.90
N PRO A 70 6.82 -9.31 -12.15
CA PRO A 70 6.86 -8.18 -11.23
C PRO A 70 6.42 -8.61 -9.83
N SER A 71 7.28 -8.37 -8.85
CA SER A 71 7.04 -8.76 -7.46
C SER A 71 7.82 -7.84 -6.52
N TRP A 72 7.19 -7.45 -5.41
CA TRP A 72 7.85 -6.60 -4.41
C TRP A 72 8.83 -7.40 -3.55
N PHE A 73 8.50 -8.64 -3.26
CA PHE A 73 9.32 -9.60 -2.50
C PHE A 73 8.90 -11.02 -2.86
N ASP A 74 9.70 -12.01 -2.50
CA ASP A 74 9.34 -13.39 -2.81
C ASP A 74 8.16 -13.88 -1.96
N ILE A 75 7.31 -14.71 -2.54
CA ILE A 75 6.17 -15.34 -1.89
C ILE A 75 6.34 -16.85 -1.98
N TYR A 76 6.40 -17.52 -0.82
CA TYR A 76 6.53 -18.97 -0.72
C TYR A 76 5.18 -19.67 -0.69
N GLY A 77 4.15 -19.03 -0.15
CA GLY A 77 2.80 -19.55 -0.06
C GLY A 77 1.83 -18.46 0.38
N LEU A 78 0.53 -18.74 0.20
CA LEU A 78 -0.54 -17.81 0.57
C LEU A 78 -1.26 -18.17 1.88
N SER A 79 -0.90 -19.30 2.51
CA SER A 79 -1.46 -19.67 3.81
C SER A 79 -0.85 -18.82 4.92
N PRO A 80 -1.60 -18.58 6.03
CA PRO A 80 -1.07 -17.80 7.16
C PRO A 80 0.20 -18.38 7.79
N ASP A 81 0.41 -19.69 7.66
CA ASP A 81 1.55 -20.39 8.25
C ASP A 81 2.71 -20.55 7.27
N ALA A 82 2.59 -20.04 6.04
CA ALA A 82 3.67 -20.08 5.06
C ALA A 82 4.88 -19.28 5.56
N ASN A 83 6.08 -19.78 5.24
CA ASN A 83 7.30 -19.00 5.45
C ASN A 83 7.24 -17.71 4.64
N GLU A 84 7.87 -16.66 5.17
CA GLU A 84 7.90 -15.34 4.54
C GLU A 84 9.33 -14.92 4.22
N ASP A 85 9.48 -14.14 3.14
CA ASP A 85 10.74 -13.56 2.70
C ASP A 85 11.06 -12.32 3.53
N GLU A 86 11.51 -12.51 4.76
CA GLU A 86 11.76 -11.43 5.71
C GLU A 86 12.72 -10.37 5.15
N SER A 87 13.86 -10.78 4.61
CA SER A 87 14.84 -9.84 4.08
C SER A 87 14.31 -9.08 2.86
N GLY A 88 13.56 -9.75 1.98
CA GLY A 88 12.93 -9.14 0.81
C GLY A 88 11.85 -8.14 1.18
N ILE A 89 11.01 -8.47 2.17
CA ILE A 89 9.97 -7.55 2.68
C ILE A 89 10.61 -6.30 3.26
N LYS A 90 11.63 -6.46 4.10
CA LYS A 90 12.34 -5.32 4.72
C LYS A 90 13.03 -4.44 3.67
N ARG A 91 13.66 -5.05 2.66
CA ARG A 91 14.30 -4.31 1.57
C ARG A 91 13.28 -3.55 0.74
N ALA A 92 12.19 -4.19 0.37
CA ALA A 92 11.11 -3.55 -0.38
C ALA A 92 10.52 -2.37 0.42
N SER A 93 10.32 -2.55 1.73
CA SER A 93 9.85 -1.49 2.62
C SER A 93 10.79 -0.29 2.63
N GLU A 94 12.10 -0.52 2.71
CA GLU A 94 13.08 0.59 2.66
C GLU A 94 13.02 1.33 1.32
N ASN A 95 12.79 0.63 0.21
CA ASN A 95 12.61 1.26 -1.09
C ASN A 95 11.34 2.15 -1.14
N ILE A 96 10.26 1.72 -0.51
CA ILE A 96 9.04 2.52 -0.43
C ILE A 96 9.24 3.74 0.48
N LYS A 97 9.94 3.58 1.59
CA LYS A 97 10.31 4.71 2.45
C LYS A 97 11.15 5.76 1.69
N ALA A 98 12.03 5.30 0.80
CA ALA A 98 12.80 6.19 -0.06
C ALA A 98 11.92 6.97 -1.05
N LEU A 99 10.86 6.36 -1.57
CA LEU A 99 9.87 7.05 -2.42
C LEU A 99 9.13 8.15 -1.63
N ILE A 100 8.77 7.85 -0.38
CA ILE A 100 8.14 8.85 0.50
C ILE A 100 9.11 10.01 0.74
N ASP A 101 10.39 9.71 1.05
CA ASP A 101 11.42 10.73 1.24
C ASP A 101 11.58 11.60 0.00
N GLN A 102 11.51 11.02 -1.18
CA GLN A 102 11.62 11.75 -2.45
C GLN A 102 10.47 12.76 -2.60
N GLU A 103 9.25 12.38 -2.25
CA GLU A 103 8.10 13.29 -2.31
C GLU A 103 8.21 14.39 -1.25
N VAL A 104 8.73 14.09 -0.09
CA VAL A 104 9.01 15.10 0.95
C VAL A 104 10.04 16.13 0.43
N LYS A 105 11.10 15.68 -0.23
CA LYS A 105 12.10 16.56 -0.87
C LYS A 105 11.48 17.40 -1.98
N ASN A 106 10.48 16.88 -2.67
CA ASN A 106 9.75 17.58 -3.73
C ASN A 106 8.70 18.57 -3.19
N GLY A 107 8.56 18.68 -1.88
CA GLY A 107 7.71 19.68 -1.23
C GLY A 107 6.38 19.16 -0.70
N ILE A 108 6.11 17.85 -0.76
CA ILE A 108 4.90 17.25 -0.16
C ILE A 108 5.28 16.64 1.19
N PRO A 109 4.84 17.22 2.32
CA PRO A 109 5.22 16.67 3.64
C PRO A 109 4.63 15.28 3.86
N SER A 110 5.31 14.44 4.64
CA SER A 110 4.90 13.05 4.84
C SER A 110 3.48 12.91 5.39
N HIS A 111 3.05 13.82 6.27
CA HIS A 111 1.70 13.81 6.83
C HIS A 111 0.61 14.19 5.81
N ARG A 112 0.99 14.53 4.58
CA ARG A 112 0.11 14.74 3.43
C ARG A 112 0.25 13.63 2.39
N ILE A 113 0.79 12.47 2.79
CA ILE A 113 0.96 11.30 1.92
C ILE A 113 0.15 10.13 2.48
N ILE A 114 -0.69 9.55 1.62
CA ILE A 114 -1.34 8.26 1.86
C ILE A 114 -0.52 7.19 1.15
N LEU A 115 -0.21 6.13 1.86
CA LEU A 115 0.38 4.91 1.30
C LEU A 115 -0.71 3.87 1.15
N GLY A 116 -0.69 3.13 0.05
CA GLY A 116 -1.68 2.07 -0.14
C GLY A 116 -1.21 1.01 -1.11
N GLY A 117 -2.01 -0.02 -1.26
CA GLY A 117 -1.74 -1.09 -2.18
C GLY A 117 -2.81 -2.17 -2.21
N PHE A 118 -2.67 -3.02 -3.22
CA PHE A 118 -3.54 -4.16 -3.47
C PHE A 118 -2.75 -5.45 -3.31
N SER A 119 -3.29 -6.42 -2.57
CA SER A 119 -2.71 -7.75 -2.38
C SER A 119 -1.27 -7.66 -1.84
N GLN A 120 -0.26 -8.16 -2.54
CA GLN A 120 1.15 -8.03 -2.13
C GLN A 120 1.54 -6.57 -1.86
N GLY A 121 1.08 -5.64 -2.71
CA GLY A 121 1.31 -4.20 -2.52
C GLY A 121 0.63 -3.65 -1.28
N GLY A 122 -0.57 -4.15 -0.95
CA GLY A 122 -1.27 -3.80 0.29
C GLY A 122 -0.54 -4.29 1.52
N ALA A 123 -0.04 -5.53 1.48
CA ALA A 123 0.77 -6.12 2.55
C ALA A 123 2.02 -5.26 2.81
N LEU A 124 2.74 -4.90 1.75
CA LEU A 124 3.92 -4.05 1.85
C LEU A 124 3.59 -2.66 2.40
N SER A 125 2.44 -2.10 2.01
CA SER A 125 1.97 -0.80 2.50
C SER A 125 1.72 -0.82 4.00
N LEU A 126 1.05 -1.84 4.52
CA LEU A 126 0.81 -1.99 5.95
C LEU A 126 2.12 -2.11 6.73
N TYR A 127 3.01 -2.97 6.28
CA TYR A 127 4.30 -3.17 6.93
C TYR A 127 5.12 -1.86 6.95
N THR A 128 5.18 -1.18 5.81
CA THR A 128 5.95 0.07 5.68
C THR A 128 5.38 1.17 6.56
N ALA A 129 4.05 1.36 6.56
CA ALA A 129 3.41 2.38 7.40
C ALA A 129 3.62 2.12 8.89
N LEU A 130 3.51 0.85 9.32
CA LEU A 130 3.69 0.47 10.72
C LEU A 130 5.13 0.57 11.22
N THR A 131 6.10 0.54 10.32
CA THR A 131 7.54 0.60 10.67
C THR A 131 8.17 1.94 10.34
N SER A 132 7.42 2.88 9.77
CA SER A 132 7.93 4.18 9.38
C SER A 132 8.08 5.11 10.59
N GLN A 133 9.18 5.87 10.60
CA GLN A 133 9.41 6.97 11.55
C GLN A 133 8.83 8.29 11.05
N GLN A 134 8.33 8.34 9.83
CA GLN A 134 7.64 9.50 9.28
C GLN A 134 6.14 9.35 9.43
N LYS A 135 5.49 10.40 9.89
CA LYS A 135 4.03 10.45 10.03
C LYS A 135 3.39 10.52 8.65
N LEU A 136 2.50 9.57 8.36
CA LEU A 136 1.70 9.50 7.14
C LEU A 136 0.27 9.99 7.41
N ALA A 137 -0.43 10.41 6.34
CA ALA A 137 -1.84 10.78 6.43
C ALA A 137 -2.75 9.56 6.67
N GLY A 138 -2.37 8.42 6.13
CA GLY A 138 -3.12 7.18 6.28
C GLY A 138 -2.59 6.07 5.41
N VAL A 139 -3.20 4.90 5.55
CA VAL A 139 -2.91 3.74 4.70
C VAL A 139 -4.21 3.15 4.16
N VAL A 140 -4.18 2.75 2.88
CA VAL A 140 -5.28 2.05 2.19
C VAL A 140 -4.78 0.67 1.79
N ALA A 141 -5.34 -0.36 2.40
CA ALA A 141 -4.90 -1.74 2.21
C ALA A 141 -6.04 -2.59 1.64
N LEU A 142 -5.87 -3.04 0.38
CA LEU A 142 -6.91 -3.75 -0.36
C LEU A 142 -6.56 -5.22 -0.52
N SER A 143 -7.45 -6.12 -0.09
CA SER A 143 -7.38 -7.57 -0.35
C SER A 143 -6.04 -8.18 0.06
N CYS A 144 -5.56 -7.86 1.26
CA CYS A 144 -4.20 -8.17 1.69
C CYS A 144 -4.13 -8.69 3.14
N TRP A 145 -2.93 -8.84 3.61
CA TRP A 145 -2.58 -9.35 4.94
C TRP A 145 -1.45 -8.50 5.54
N LEU A 146 -1.21 -8.65 6.84
CA LEU A 146 -0.04 -8.05 7.48
C LEU A 146 1.14 -9.03 7.40
N PRO A 147 2.19 -8.71 6.62
CA PRO A 147 3.37 -9.56 6.55
C PRO A 147 4.18 -9.47 7.84
N LEU A 148 4.90 -10.55 8.15
CA LEU A 148 5.72 -10.66 9.37
C LEU A 148 4.93 -10.33 10.64
N ARG A 149 3.67 -10.76 10.69
CA ARG A 149 2.72 -10.40 11.76
C ARG A 149 3.23 -10.74 13.16
N ASN A 150 4.02 -11.82 13.29
CA ASN A 150 4.55 -12.25 14.58
C ASN A 150 5.70 -11.36 15.07
N SER A 151 6.23 -10.47 14.26
CA SER A 151 7.24 -9.50 14.67
C SER A 151 6.65 -8.27 15.35
N PHE A 152 5.32 -8.11 15.31
CA PHE A 152 4.61 -7.02 15.96
C PHE A 152 4.12 -7.43 17.35
N PRO A 153 4.09 -6.52 18.33
CA PRO A 153 4.27 -5.06 18.19
C PRO A 153 5.72 -4.57 18.19
N GLN A 154 6.70 -5.41 18.41
CA GLN A 154 8.10 -4.99 18.52
C GLN A 154 8.57 -4.23 17.25
N ALA A 155 8.22 -4.71 16.07
CA ALA A 155 8.61 -4.09 14.80
C ALA A 155 8.04 -2.67 14.62
N SER A 156 6.95 -2.33 15.32
CA SER A 156 6.33 -1.00 15.27
C SER A 156 6.62 -0.14 16.50
N ALA A 157 7.57 -0.55 17.34
CA ALA A 157 7.85 0.16 18.62
C ALA A 157 8.21 1.65 18.39
N ASN A 158 8.94 1.96 17.32
CA ASN A 158 9.38 3.31 16.98
C ASN A 158 8.54 3.97 15.87
N SER A 159 7.36 3.42 15.57
CA SER A 159 6.48 3.96 14.54
C SER A 159 5.94 5.33 14.90
N ALA A 160 5.93 6.24 13.93
CA ALA A 160 5.25 7.53 14.03
C ALA A 160 3.73 7.41 13.77
N ASN A 161 3.21 6.21 13.42
CA ASN A 161 1.88 6.03 12.85
C ASN A 161 0.92 5.27 13.77
N LYS A 162 1.06 5.41 15.09
CA LYS A 162 0.16 4.76 16.07
C LYS A 162 -1.24 5.35 16.11
N ASP A 163 -1.42 6.57 15.62
CA ASP A 163 -2.73 7.23 15.48
C ASP A 163 -3.16 7.40 14.02
N MET A 164 -2.52 6.68 13.11
CA MET A 164 -2.80 6.75 11.68
C MET A 164 -4.20 6.23 11.34
N GLN A 165 -4.85 6.86 10.36
CA GLN A 165 -6.09 6.37 9.78
C GLN A 165 -5.81 5.20 8.84
N VAL A 166 -6.58 4.13 8.99
CA VAL A 166 -6.44 2.91 8.20
C VAL A 166 -7.78 2.60 7.53
N LEU A 167 -7.78 2.50 6.21
CA LEU A 167 -8.88 1.91 5.45
C LEU A 167 -8.43 0.56 4.91
N GLN A 168 -9.12 -0.49 5.32
CA GLN A 168 -8.85 -1.84 4.86
C GLN A 168 -10.10 -2.37 4.18
N CYS A 169 -9.95 -2.88 2.95
CA CYS A 169 -11.04 -3.38 2.11
C CYS A 169 -10.78 -4.80 1.68
N HIS A 170 -11.82 -5.64 1.65
CA HIS A 170 -11.69 -7.05 1.28
C HIS A 170 -12.99 -7.60 0.71
N GLY A 171 -12.91 -8.29 -0.42
CA GLY A 171 -14.05 -9.03 -0.96
C GLY A 171 -14.35 -10.27 -0.15
N ASP A 172 -15.62 -10.54 0.13
CA ASP A 172 -16.01 -11.69 0.95
C ASP A 172 -15.96 -13.02 0.18
N ALA A 173 -15.77 -12.98 -1.13
CA ALA A 173 -15.63 -14.15 -2.00
C ALA A 173 -14.22 -14.31 -2.57
N ASP A 174 -13.20 -13.68 -1.94
CA ASP A 174 -11.80 -13.75 -2.39
C ASP A 174 -11.24 -15.17 -2.24
N PRO A 175 -10.88 -15.85 -3.35
CA PRO A 175 -10.35 -17.21 -3.30
C PRO A 175 -8.83 -17.28 -3.10
N LEU A 176 -8.11 -16.17 -3.28
CA LEU A 176 -6.64 -16.11 -3.19
C LEU A 176 -6.18 -15.68 -1.81
N VAL A 177 -6.74 -14.60 -1.30
CA VAL A 177 -6.53 -14.15 0.08
C VAL A 177 -7.90 -14.26 0.77
N PRO A 178 -8.18 -15.37 1.45
CA PRO A 178 -9.48 -15.58 2.08
C PRO A 178 -9.90 -14.41 2.97
N PHE A 179 -11.18 -14.11 2.98
CA PHE A 179 -11.75 -13.01 3.75
C PHE A 179 -11.35 -13.04 5.23
N ILE A 180 -11.24 -14.24 5.80
CA ILE A 180 -10.82 -14.40 7.21
C ILE A 180 -9.44 -13.79 7.48
N PHE A 181 -8.51 -13.82 6.51
CA PHE A 181 -7.18 -13.23 6.68
C PHE A 181 -7.27 -11.71 6.71
N GLY A 182 -8.13 -11.13 5.87
CA GLY A 182 -8.41 -9.68 5.93
C GLY A 182 -9.01 -9.27 7.26
N SER A 183 -9.98 -10.04 7.76
CA SER A 183 -10.62 -9.82 9.04
C SER A 183 -9.62 -9.93 10.21
N GLN A 184 -8.79 -10.96 10.22
CA GLN A 184 -7.74 -11.14 11.24
C GLN A 184 -6.69 -10.02 11.17
N THR A 185 -6.35 -9.58 9.97
CA THR A 185 -5.43 -8.45 9.78
C THR A 185 -6.01 -7.17 10.36
N ALA A 186 -7.30 -6.90 10.15
CA ALA A 186 -7.98 -5.75 10.74
C ALA A 186 -7.96 -5.79 12.28
N GLU A 187 -8.20 -6.95 12.88
CA GLU A 187 -8.11 -7.11 14.33
C GLU A 187 -6.68 -6.89 14.85
N LYS A 188 -5.67 -7.39 14.13
CA LYS A 188 -4.27 -7.14 14.46
C LYS A 188 -3.94 -5.64 14.38
N MET A 189 -4.39 -4.95 13.32
CA MET A 189 -4.19 -3.51 13.15
C MET A 189 -4.79 -2.72 14.32
N LYS A 190 -5.96 -3.11 14.81
CA LYS A 190 -6.60 -2.48 15.99
C LYS A 190 -5.78 -2.61 17.26
N SER A 191 -4.87 -3.57 17.34
CA SER A 191 -3.95 -3.74 18.46
C SER A 191 -2.65 -2.93 18.30
N LEU A 192 -2.33 -2.49 17.09
CA LEU A 192 -1.09 -1.81 16.75
C LEU A 192 -1.24 -0.30 16.58
N VAL A 193 -2.42 0.15 16.18
CA VAL A 193 -2.76 1.57 16.06
C VAL A 193 -4.02 1.85 16.87
N ASN A 194 -4.40 3.13 16.97
CA ASN A 194 -5.65 3.49 17.63
C ASN A 194 -6.82 2.76 16.96
N PRO A 195 -7.53 1.86 17.66
CA PRO A 195 -8.57 1.04 17.06
C PRO A 195 -9.74 1.84 16.48
N ALA A 196 -10.00 3.03 17.00
CA ALA A 196 -11.04 3.94 16.47
C ALA A 196 -10.71 4.43 15.05
N ASN A 197 -9.44 4.35 14.64
CA ASN A 197 -8.97 4.81 13.34
C ASN A 197 -8.87 3.70 12.29
N VAL A 198 -9.21 2.46 12.66
CA VAL A 198 -9.21 1.32 11.73
C VAL A 198 -10.61 1.08 11.21
N THR A 199 -10.79 1.26 9.91
CA THR A 199 -12.04 0.97 9.21
C THR A 199 -11.83 -0.24 8.31
N PHE A 200 -12.65 -1.28 8.51
CA PHE A 200 -12.63 -2.48 7.69
C PHE A 200 -13.94 -2.59 6.93
N LYS A 201 -13.87 -2.62 5.59
CA LYS A 201 -15.03 -2.73 4.72
C LYS A 201 -14.98 -4.01 3.91
N SER A 202 -16.11 -4.73 3.86
CA SER A 202 -16.28 -5.91 3.05
C SER A 202 -17.20 -5.63 1.86
N TYR A 203 -17.01 -6.37 0.78
CA TYR A 203 -17.78 -6.23 -0.45
C TYR A 203 -18.35 -7.59 -0.83
N ARG A 204 -19.68 -7.66 -0.86
CA ARG A 204 -20.41 -8.90 -1.09
C ARG A 204 -20.16 -9.45 -2.50
N GLY A 205 -19.76 -10.73 -2.57
CA GLY A 205 -19.52 -11.44 -3.82
C GLY A 205 -18.25 -11.01 -4.56
N LEU A 206 -17.47 -10.09 -3.99
CA LEU A 206 -16.26 -9.60 -4.64
C LEU A 206 -15.13 -10.62 -4.48
N PRO A 207 -14.53 -11.10 -5.60
CA PRO A 207 -13.34 -11.94 -5.54
C PRO A 207 -12.07 -11.11 -5.28
N HIS A 208 -10.90 -11.63 -5.69
CA HIS A 208 -9.61 -10.94 -5.52
C HIS A 208 -9.45 -9.83 -6.58
N SER A 209 -10.22 -8.77 -6.43
CA SER A 209 -10.20 -7.61 -7.33
C SER A 209 -10.81 -6.39 -6.64
N ALA A 210 -10.79 -5.25 -7.31
CA ALA A 210 -11.49 -4.05 -6.88
C ALA A 210 -12.85 -3.93 -7.59
N CYS A 211 -13.75 -3.12 -7.04
CA CYS A 211 -15.05 -2.82 -7.65
C CYS A 211 -15.34 -1.31 -7.56
N PRO A 212 -16.32 -0.81 -8.34
CA PRO A 212 -16.66 0.62 -8.32
C PRO A 212 -17.05 1.15 -6.93
N GLU A 213 -17.78 0.38 -6.14
CA GLU A 213 -18.16 0.75 -4.77
C GLU A 213 -16.91 0.95 -3.89
N GLU A 214 -15.95 0.04 -3.98
CA GLU A 214 -14.67 0.13 -3.27
C GLU A 214 -13.90 1.38 -3.68
N MET A 215 -13.85 1.70 -4.97
CA MET A 215 -13.17 2.89 -5.47
C MET A 215 -13.84 4.18 -4.94
N VAL A 216 -15.15 4.21 -4.79
CA VAL A 216 -15.85 5.34 -4.16
C VAL A 216 -15.46 5.48 -2.69
N ASP A 217 -15.38 4.38 -1.96
CA ASP A 217 -14.96 4.37 -0.55
C ASP A 217 -13.52 4.87 -0.41
N ILE A 218 -12.63 4.46 -1.32
CA ILE A 218 -11.24 4.92 -1.36
C ILE A 218 -11.18 6.44 -1.61
N LYS A 219 -11.95 6.94 -2.58
CA LYS A 219 -12.00 8.37 -2.87
C LYS A 219 -12.44 9.18 -1.64
N ARG A 220 -13.49 8.73 -0.95
CA ARG A 220 -13.98 9.39 0.27
C ARG A 220 -12.92 9.42 1.37
N PHE A 221 -12.19 8.33 1.54
CA PHE A 221 -11.08 8.27 2.50
C PHE A 221 -9.98 9.28 2.14
N ILE A 222 -9.58 9.32 0.87
CA ILE A 222 -8.56 10.26 0.40
C ILE A 222 -9.01 11.72 0.62
N GLU A 223 -10.24 12.05 0.26
CA GLU A 223 -10.81 13.40 0.45
C GLU A 223 -10.78 13.82 1.92
N LYS A 224 -11.13 12.89 2.82
CA LYS A 224 -11.15 13.16 4.26
C LYS A 224 -9.76 13.35 4.85
N GLN A 225 -8.80 12.49 4.44
CA GLN A 225 -7.45 12.52 5.00
C GLN A 225 -6.54 13.57 4.35
N LEU A 226 -6.85 13.98 3.13
CA LEU A 226 -6.07 14.95 2.36
C LEU A 226 -6.98 16.11 1.90
N PRO A 227 -7.58 16.86 2.85
CA PRO A 227 -8.42 17.99 2.48
C PRO A 227 -7.59 19.06 1.74
N PRO A 228 -8.25 19.91 0.91
CA PRO A 228 -7.56 21.01 0.28
C PRO A 228 -6.91 21.93 1.32
N ILE A 229 -5.72 22.43 0.99
CA ILE A 229 -5.09 23.50 1.76
C ILE A 229 -5.57 24.80 1.12
N SER A 230 -6.09 25.74 1.95
CA SER A 230 -6.47 27.05 1.45
C SER A 230 -5.23 27.78 0.92
N ASP A 231 -5.32 28.30 -0.31
CA ASP A 231 -4.33 29.23 -0.83
C ASP A 231 -4.46 30.53 0.00
N GLU A 232 -3.45 30.84 0.82
CA GLU A 232 -3.26 32.17 1.37
C GLU A 232 -2.53 33.03 0.32
#